data_98764e447280d40c8cb4630aae6ef5a1
#
_entry.id   98764e447280d40c8cb4630aae6ef5a1
#
_cell.length_a   1.000
_cell.length_b   1.000
_cell.length_c   1.000
_cell.angle_alpha   90.00
_cell.angle_beta   90.00
_cell.angle_gamma   90.00
#
_symmetry.space_group_name_H-M   'P 1'
#
loop_
_entity.id
_entity.type
_entity.pdbx_description
1 polymer ?
#
loop_
_entity_poly.entity_id
_entity_poly.type
_entity_poly.pdbx_seq_one_letter_code
_entity_poly.pdbx_strand_id
1 'polypeptide(L)'
;RYLIPGASMGILLAVILLWALITKIFIPGNRYNGAAQLLQAGKYQQAMESFTALGDFRDAPEQVKACRYAYAGELLNQGLYDEATAQFKMLGDYEDSRAQISQVRYEAAEELLDEGKYDEAATAFYALGNYEDAADRLLEVRYAKGNALLALGKYDEAEAAFEALGDYEDAAQRVKEVRYQRADTQLRAGKFQEAK
;
A
#
# COMPACT_ATOMS: atom_id res chain seq x y z
N ARG A 1 -44.05 -7.68 64.62
CA ARG A 1 -43.26 -8.22 63.50
C ARG A 1 -42.41 -7.07 63.01
N TYR A 2 -41.16 -7.00 63.42
CA TYR A 2 -40.21 -6.04 62.91
C TYR A 2 -39.60 -6.61 61.65
N LEU A 3 -39.94 -6.04 60.51
CA LEU A 3 -39.20 -6.23 59.29
C LEU A 3 -37.82 -5.60 59.49
N ILE A 4 -36.77 -6.39 59.38
CA ILE A 4 -35.37 -5.95 59.53
C ILE A 4 -35.03 -5.07 58.32
N PRO A 5 -34.88 -3.72 58.50
CA PRO A 5 -34.65 -2.82 57.35
C PRO A 5 -33.30 -3.05 56.69
N GLY A 6 -32.37 -3.72 57.36
CA GLY A 6 -31.01 -3.99 56.81
C GLY A 6 -30.94 -5.11 55.75
N ALA A 7 -31.87 -6.08 55.81
CA ALA A 7 -31.88 -7.19 54.86
C ALA A 7 -32.32 -6.77 53.45
N SER A 8 -33.28 -5.84 53.38
CA SER A 8 -33.78 -5.29 52.09
C SER A 8 -32.73 -4.40 51.37
N MET A 9 -31.95 -3.64 52.16
CA MET A 9 -30.90 -2.76 51.62
C MET A 9 -29.69 -3.57 51.14
N GLY A 10 -29.33 -4.68 51.80
CA GLY A 10 -28.28 -5.60 51.37
C GLY A 10 -28.62 -6.31 50.03
N ILE A 11 -29.86 -6.76 49.87
CA ILE A 11 -30.35 -7.37 48.66
C ILE A 11 -30.34 -6.37 47.52
N LEU A 12 -30.79 -5.12 47.72
CA LEU A 12 -30.80 -4.08 46.70
C LEU A 12 -29.37 -3.75 46.24
N LEU A 13 -28.43 -3.61 47.14
CA LEU A 13 -27.01 -3.39 46.82
C LEU A 13 -26.41 -4.54 46.03
N ALA A 14 -26.72 -5.80 46.41
CA ALA A 14 -26.26 -6.99 45.68
C ALA A 14 -26.81 -7.03 44.26
N VAL A 15 -28.07 -6.67 44.03
CA VAL A 15 -28.68 -6.59 42.70
C VAL A 15 -28.05 -5.49 41.86
N ILE A 16 -27.80 -4.32 42.43
CA ILE A 16 -27.13 -3.19 41.72
C ILE A 16 -25.70 -3.58 41.33
N LEU A 17 -24.95 -4.22 42.24
CA LEU A 17 -23.59 -4.66 41.99
C LEU A 17 -23.58 -5.76 40.89
N LEU A 18 -24.50 -6.74 40.98
CA LEU A 18 -24.62 -7.78 39.96
C LEU A 18 -24.99 -7.18 38.58
N TRP A 19 -25.95 -6.23 38.56
CA TRP A 19 -26.32 -5.54 37.34
C TRP A 19 -25.15 -4.74 36.75
N ALA A 20 -24.40 -4.02 37.58
CA ALA A 20 -23.20 -3.30 37.15
C ALA A 20 -22.12 -4.26 36.61
N LEU A 21 -21.94 -5.42 37.24
CA LEU A 21 -20.99 -6.45 36.83
C LEU A 21 -21.38 -7.06 35.47
N ILE A 22 -22.66 -7.34 35.29
CA ILE A 22 -23.18 -7.83 34.01
C ILE A 22 -23.01 -6.79 32.90
N THR A 23 -23.42 -5.55 33.15
CA THR A 23 -23.44 -4.52 32.10
C THR A 23 -22.06 -3.95 31.77
N LYS A 24 -21.16 -3.85 32.76
CA LYS A 24 -19.84 -3.22 32.56
C LYS A 24 -18.71 -4.21 32.33
N ILE A 25 -18.86 -5.47 32.66
CA ILE A 25 -17.80 -6.47 32.53
C ILE A 25 -18.21 -7.63 31.63
N PHE A 26 -19.33 -8.31 31.96
CA PHE A 26 -19.70 -9.55 31.28
C PHE A 26 -20.16 -9.31 29.83
N ILE A 27 -21.04 -8.35 29.60
CA ILE A 27 -21.54 -8.04 28.25
C ILE A 27 -20.42 -7.49 27.37
N PRO A 28 -19.62 -6.48 27.79
CA PRO A 28 -18.49 -6.00 27.01
C PRO A 28 -17.42 -7.08 26.82
N GLY A 29 -17.18 -7.95 27.82
CA GLY A 29 -16.23 -9.04 27.69
C GLY A 29 -16.61 -10.05 26.59
N ASN A 30 -17.89 -10.44 26.52
CA ASN A 30 -18.36 -11.31 25.44
C ASN A 30 -18.26 -10.65 24.07
N ARG A 31 -18.59 -9.36 23.95
CA ARG A 31 -18.44 -8.60 22.71
C ARG A 31 -16.97 -8.49 22.30
N TYR A 32 -16.07 -8.26 23.26
CA TYR A 32 -14.64 -8.23 23.01
C TYR A 32 -14.13 -9.57 22.45
N ASN A 33 -14.51 -10.68 23.05
CA ASN A 33 -14.14 -12.01 22.56
C ASN A 33 -14.70 -12.28 21.15
N GLY A 34 -15.92 -11.83 20.87
CA GLY A 34 -16.50 -11.90 19.53
C GLY A 34 -15.73 -11.08 18.50
N ALA A 35 -15.33 -9.87 18.86
CA ALA A 35 -14.48 -9.01 18.01
C ALA A 35 -13.11 -9.66 17.72
N ALA A 36 -12.49 -10.28 18.75
CA ALA A 36 -11.23 -11.00 18.59
C ALA A 36 -11.36 -12.21 17.65
N GLN A 37 -12.48 -12.93 17.69
CA GLN A 37 -12.75 -14.00 16.73
C GLN A 37 -12.92 -13.49 15.30
N LEU A 38 -13.55 -12.34 15.11
CA LEU A 38 -13.66 -11.69 13.80
C LEU A 38 -12.27 -11.33 13.25
N LEU A 39 -11.39 -10.78 14.10
CA LEU A 39 -10.01 -10.47 13.70
C LEU A 39 -9.26 -11.73 13.28
N GLN A 40 -9.32 -12.81 14.07
CA GLN A 40 -8.71 -14.09 13.72
C GLN A 40 -9.26 -14.70 12.43
N ALA A 41 -10.51 -14.43 12.12
CA ALA A 41 -11.17 -14.89 10.89
C ALA A 41 -10.89 -13.99 9.66
N GLY A 42 -9.99 -12.98 9.77
CA GLY A 42 -9.70 -12.04 8.68
C GLY A 42 -10.83 -11.05 8.38
N LYS A 43 -11.85 -10.97 9.23
CA LYS A 43 -12.99 -10.05 9.07
C LYS A 43 -12.68 -8.69 9.69
N TYR A 44 -11.63 -8.06 9.16
CA TYR A 44 -10.99 -6.88 9.78
C TYR A 44 -11.94 -5.70 9.99
N GLN A 45 -12.77 -5.37 9.01
CA GLN A 45 -13.72 -4.26 9.12
C GLN A 45 -14.76 -4.50 10.21
N GLN A 46 -15.34 -5.71 10.27
CA GLN A 46 -16.31 -6.07 11.30
C GLN A 46 -15.66 -6.11 12.70
N ALA A 47 -14.41 -6.56 12.78
CA ALA A 47 -13.63 -6.54 14.01
C ALA A 47 -13.40 -5.10 14.49
N MET A 48 -12.96 -4.19 13.60
CA MET A 48 -12.78 -2.77 13.90
C MET A 48 -14.05 -2.11 14.43
N GLU A 49 -15.19 -2.33 13.76
CA GLU A 49 -16.49 -1.81 14.21
C GLU A 49 -16.86 -2.33 15.60
N SER A 50 -16.65 -3.64 15.82
CA SER A 50 -16.95 -4.30 17.09
C SER A 50 -16.08 -3.78 18.23
N PHE A 51 -14.77 -3.61 18.01
CA PHE A 51 -13.84 -3.03 18.99
C PHE A 51 -14.13 -1.55 19.22
N THR A 52 -14.44 -0.78 18.18
CA THR A 52 -14.81 0.64 18.31
C THR A 52 -16.07 0.83 19.17
N ALA A 53 -17.06 -0.04 19.02
CA ALA A 53 -18.28 -0.02 19.84
C ALA A 53 -18.03 -0.33 21.34
N LEU A 54 -16.87 -0.89 21.68
CA LEU A 54 -16.46 -1.16 23.07
C LEU A 54 -15.82 0.06 23.75
N GLY A 55 -15.47 1.10 22.99
CA GLY A 55 -14.80 2.29 23.53
C GLY A 55 -13.50 1.92 24.27
N ASP A 56 -13.35 2.43 25.48
CA ASP A 56 -12.15 2.21 26.31
C ASP A 56 -12.17 0.88 27.10
N PHE A 57 -12.98 -0.08 26.69
CA PHE A 57 -13.02 -1.37 27.36
C PHE A 57 -11.75 -2.16 27.06
N ARG A 58 -10.93 -2.43 28.11
CA ARG A 58 -9.62 -3.08 27.98
C ARG A 58 -8.72 -2.33 27.00
N ASP A 59 -8.11 -3.06 26.08
CA ASP A 59 -7.25 -2.58 24.99
C ASP A 59 -8.01 -2.46 23.65
N ALA A 60 -9.35 -2.34 23.68
CA ALA A 60 -10.14 -2.25 22.44
C ALA A 60 -9.66 -1.15 21.47
N PRO A 61 -9.23 0.05 21.93
CA PRO A 61 -8.66 1.06 21.04
C PRO A 61 -7.38 0.59 20.33
N GLU A 62 -6.53 -0.16 21.01
CA GLU A 62 -5.32 -0.74 20.38
C GLU A 62 -5.68 -1.88 19.42
N GLN A 63 -6.70 -2.68 19.74
CA GLN A 63 -7.20 -3.71 18.83
C GLN A 63 -7.80 -3.11 17.55
N VAL A 64 -8.39 -1.93 17.59
CA VAL A 64 -8.83 -1.20 16.38
C VAL A 64 -7.64 -0.88 15.47
N LYS A 65 -6.52 -0.44 16.05
CA LYS A 65 -5.29 -0.19 15.28
C LYS A 65 -4.71 -1.48 14.71
N ALA A 66 -4.67 -2.56 15.50
CA ALA A 66 -4.20 -3.86 15.05
C ALA A 66 -5.07 -4.41 13.90
N CYS A 67 -6.40 -4.30 13.99
CA CYS A 67 -7.30 -4.67 12.90
C CYS A 67 -7.04 -3.85 11.63
N ARG A 68 -6.84 -2.54 11.77
CA ARG A 68 -6.54 -1.65 10.64
C ARG A 68 -5.21 -1.99 9.99
N TYR A 69 -4.19 -2.29 10.79
CA TYR A 69 -2.88 -2.70 10.29
C TYR A 69 -2.97 -4.00 9.50
N ALA A 70 -3.65 -5.02 10.05
CA ALA A 70 -3.86 -6.29 9.36
C ALA A 70 -4.70 -6.12 8.08
N TYR A 71 -5.70 -5.23 8.10
CA TYR A 71 -6.51 -4.92 6.92
C TYR A 71 -5.68 -4.23 5.82
N ALA A 72 -4.79 -3.31 6.20
CA ALA A 72 -3.88 -2.67 5.26
C ALA A 72 -2.96 -3.68 4.58
N GLY A 73 -2.41 -4.65 5.34
CA GLY A 73 -1.61 -5.74 4.78
C GLY A 73 -2.41 -6.65 3.83
N GLU A 74 -3.67 -6.92 4.13
CA GLU A 74 -4.54 -7.69 3.23
C GLU A 74 -4.82 -6.93 1.92
N LEU A 75 -5.06 -5.62 1.99
CA LEU A 75 -5.24 -4.78 0.81
C LEU A 75 -3.98 -4.77 -0.06
N LEU A 76 -2.80 -4.68 0.56
CA LEU A 76 -1.52 -4.78 -0.14
C LEU A 76 -1.39 -6.12 -0.88
N ASN A 77 -1.68 -7.24 -0.23
CA ASN A 77 -1.65 -8.57 -0.86
C ASN A 77 -2.63 -8.71 -2.05
N GLN A 78 -3.66 -7.87 -2.08
CA GLN A 78 -4.64 -7.82 -3.17
C GLN A 78 -4.25 -6.84 -4.29
N GLY A 79 -3.11 -6.15 -4.19
CA GLY A 79 -2.68 -5.11 -5.13
C GLY A 79 -3.49 -3.81 -5.02
N LEU A 80 -4.24 -3.62 -3.93
CA LEU A 80 -5.05 -2.41 -3.67
C LEU A 80 -4.19 -1.36 -2.95
N TYR A 81 -3.21 -0.81 -3.67
CA TYR A 81 -2.13 0.01 -3.10
C TYR A 81 -2.60 1.35 -2.52
N ASP A 82 -3.54 2.01 -3.16
CA ASP A 82 -4.08 3.30 -2.68
C ASP A 82 -4.86 3.10 -1.37
N GLU A 83 -5.69 2.07 -1.31
CA GLU A 83 -6.46 1.70 -0.13
C GLU A 83 -5.53 1.26 1.01
N ALA A 84 -4.52 0.43 0.74
CA ALA A 84 -3.51 0.02 1.72
C ALA A 84 -2.78 1.24 2.29
N THR A 85 -2.29 2.12 1.42
CA THR A 85 -1.63 3.38 1.81
C THR A 85 -2.53 4.25 2.69
N ALA A 86 -3.83 4.35 2.36
CA ALA A 86 -4.78 5.13 3.16
C ALA A 86 -4.94 4.55 4.57
N GLN A 87 -5.01 3.22 4.72
CA GLN A 87 -5.11 2.57 6.03
C GLN A 87 -3.84 2.75 6.86
N PHE A 88 -2.65 2.57 6.27
CA PHE A 88 -1.39 2.81 6.97
C PHE A 88 -1.21 4.28 7.39
N LYS A 89 -1.62 5.25 6.57
CA LYS A 89 -1.62 6.67 6.95
C LYS A 89 -2.49 6.99 8.16
N MET A 90 -3.66 6.33 8.28
CA MET A 90 -4.54 6.50 9.45
C MET A 90 -3.95 5.96 10.74
N LEU A 91 -2.99 5.05 10.66
CA LEU A 91 -2.29 4.46 11.80
C LEU A 91 -1.17 5.37 12.35
N GLY A 92 -0.65 6.29 11.52
CA GLY A 92 0.43 7.18 11.92
C GLY A 92 1.70 6.41 12.31
N ASP A 93 2.09 6.52 13.58
CA ASP A 93 3.29 5.86 14.12
C ASP A 93 3.01 4.48 14.75
N TYR A 94 1.84 3.90 14.50
CA TYR A 94 1.54 2.56 14.99
C TYR A 94 2.38 1.53 14.25
N GLU A 95 3.12 0.70 15.03
CA GLU A 95 4.04 -0.29 14.47
C GLU A 95 4.99 0.37 13.44
N ASP A 96 5.25 -0.29 12.33
CA ASP A 96 6.06 0.19 11.21
C ASP A 96 5.24 0.83 10.07
N SER A 97 4.02 1.31 10.36
CA SER A 97 3.08 1.81 9.33
C SER A 97 3.69 2.83 8.36
N ARG A 98 4.64 3.66 8.83
CA ARG A 98 5.34 4.61 7.95
C ARG A 98 6.27 3.91 6.96
N ALA A 99 6.97 2.88 7.39
CA ALA A 99 7.82 2.07 6.52
C ALA A 99 6.97 1.30 5.50
N GLN A 100 5.84 0.75 5.95
CA GLN A 100 4.88 0.06 5.08
C GLN A 100 4.34 0.96 3.96
N ILE A 101 4.15 2.26 4.19
CA ILE A 101 3.74 3.19 3.11
C ILE A 101 4.78 3.24 1.99
N SER A 102 6.07 3.24 2.31
CA SER A 102 7.13 3.23 1.30
C SER A 102 7.17 1.91 0.55
N GLN A 103 7.01 0.79 1.28
CA GLN A 103 6.92 -0.55 0.68
C GLN A 103 5.76 -0.66 -0.30
N VAL A 104 4.55 -0.26 0.11
CA VAL A 104 3.35 -0.27 -0.74
C VAL A 104 3.56 0.53 -2.03
N ARG A 105 4.18 1.72 -1.92
CA ARG A 105 4.47 2.56 -3.08
C ARG A 105 5.51 1.94 -4.00
N TYR A 106 6.48 1.24 -3.44
CA TYR A 106 7.50 0.55 -4.22
C TYR A 106 6.86 -0.60 -5.02
N GLU A 107 6.03 -1.44 -4.39
CA GLU A 107 5.32 -2.52 -5.07
C GLU A 107 4.37 -2.00 -6.16
N ALA A 108 3.67 -0.90 -5.90
CA ALA A 108 2.85 -0.24 -6.91
C ALA A 108 3.68 0.26 -8.11
N ALA A 109 4.90 0.76 -7.88
CA ALA A 109 5.80 1.19 -8.94
C ALA A 109 6.31 0.00 -9.79
N GLU A 110 6.58 -1.15 -9.15
CA GLU A 110 6.94 -2.39 -9.84
C GLU A 110 5.79 -2.88 -10.74
N GLU A 111 4.55 -2.89 -10.23
CA GLU A 111 3.40 -3.28 -11.04
C GLU A 111 3.21 -2.37 -12.26
N LEU A 112 3.39 -1.05 -12.10
CA LEU A 112 3.34 -0.11 -13.22
C LEU A 112 4.42 -0.42 -14.28
N LEU A 113 5.62 -0.83 -13.85
CA LEU A 113 6.68 -1.25 -14.75
C LEU A 113 6.30 -2.53 -15.50
N ASP A 114 5.79 -3.53 -14.80
CA ASP A 114 5.35 -4.81 -15.40
C ASP A 114 4.21 -4.62 -16.41
N GLU A 115 3.33 -3.64 -16.17
CA GLU A 115 2.27 -3.25 -17.12
C GLU A 115 2.78 -2.43 -18.30
N GLY A 116 4.06 -2.06 -18.32
CA GLY A 116 4.65 -1.21 -19.36
C GLY A 116 4.24 0.26 -19.28
N LYS A 117 3.72 0.70 -18.14
CA LYS A 117 3.36 2.10 -17.84
C LYS A 117 4.60 2.88 -17.38
N TYR A 118 5.57 3.01 -18.28
CA TYR A 118 6.91 3.50 -17.95
C TYR A 118 6.93 4.91 -17.36
N ASP A 119 6.07 5.83 -17.78
CA ASP A 119 6.06 7.21 -17.28
C ASP A 119 5.52 7.29 -15.86
N GLU A 120 4.47 6.52 -15.55
CA GLU A 120 3.91 6.39 -14.22
C GLU A 120 4.91 5.69 -13.29
N ALA A 121 5.50 4.58 -13.72
CA ALA A 121 6.52 3.86 -12.96
C ALA A 121 7.74 4.76 -12.64
N ALA A 122 8.25 5.49 -13.64
CA ALA A 122 9.36 6.43 -13.43
C ALA A 122 9.02 7.52 -12.42
N THR A 123 7.79 8.05 -12.46
CA THR A 123 7.32 9.05 -11.48
C THR A 123 7.23 8.46 -10.08
N ALA A 124 6.73 7.23 -9.96
CA ALA A 124 6.58 6.55 -8.69
C ALA A 124 7.94 6.22 -8.05
N PHE A 125 8.90 5.64 -8.81
CA PHE A 125 10.26 5.39 -8.30
C PHE A 125 11.01 6.68 -7.96
N TYR A 126 10.87 7.74 -8.76
CA TYR A 126 11.45 9.04 -8.44
C TYR A 126 10.93 9.61 -7.12
N ALA A 127 9.64 9.45 -6.83
CA ALA A 127 9.02 9.91 -5.58
C ALA A 127 9.46 9.10 -4.35
N LEU A 128 9.97 7.89 -4.53
CA LEU A 128 10.55 7.04 -3.47
C LEU A 128 11.96 7.48 -3.07
N GLY A 129 12.66 8.18 -3.96
CA GLY A 129 14.00 8.72 -3.68
C GLY A 129 15.02 7.63 -3.38
N ASN A 130 15.54 7.62 -2.15
CA ASN A 130 16.56 6.66 -1.70
C ASN A 130 15.95 5.42 -1.00
N TYR A 131 14.67 5.15 -1.18
CA TYR A 131 14.06 3.94 -0.62
C TYR A 131 14.54 2.72 -1.39
N GLU A 132 15.17 1.78 -0.70
CA GLU A 132 15.78 0.58 -1.30
C GLU A 132 16.60 0.93 -2.55
N ASP A 133 16.37 0.24 -3.67
CA ASP A 133 17.01 0.44 -4.96
C ASP A 133 16.18 1.29 -5.93
N ALA A 134 15.21 2.08 -5.45
CA ALA A 134 14.28 2.87 -6.28
C ALA A 134 15.00 3.77 -7.30
N ALA A 135 16.19 4.26 -6.96
CA ALA A 135 17.00 5.07 -7.88
C ALA A 135 17.53 4.23 -9.06
N ASP A 136 17.95 3.00 -8.82
CA ASP A 136 18.42 2.07 -9.86
C ASP A 136 17.24 1.60 -10.71
N ARG A 137 16.12 1.28 -10.07
CA ARG A 137 14.86 0.94 -10.76
C ARG A 137 14.37 2.05 -11.68
N LEU A 138 14.54 3.31 -11.29
CA LEU A 138 14.21 4.45 -12.14
C LEU A 138 15.04 4.45 -13.44
N LEU A 139 16.32 4.09 -13.37
CA LEU A 139 17.17 4.00 -14.57
C LEU A 139 16.72 2.83 -15.44
N GLU A 140 16.40 1.68 -14.84
CA GLU A 140 15.88 0.50 -15.53
C GLU A 140 14.56 0.81 -16.28
N VAL A 141 13.61 1.49 -15.62
CA VAL A 141 12.35 1.93 -16.23
C VAL A 141 12.59 2.81 -17.47
N ARG A 142 13.51 3.77 -17.35
CA ARG A 142 13.86 4.66 -18.47
C ARG A 142 14.49 3.90 -19.62
N TYR A 143 15.35 2.92 -19.33
CA TYR A 143 15.96 2.05 -20.33
C TYR A 143 14.90 1.16 -21.00
N ALA A 144 13.98 0.57 -20.26
CA ALA A 144 12.86 -0.21 -20.79
C ALA A 144 11.95 0.65 -21.70
N LYS A 145 11.68 1.89 -21.30
CA LYS A 145 10.95 2.87 -22.13
C LYS A 145 11.66 3.12 -23.45
N GLY A 146 12.98 3.33 -23.44
CA GLY A 146 13.80 3.51 -24.65
C GLY A 146 13.67 2.32 -25.60
N ASN A 147 13.74 1.09 -25.08
CA ASN A 147 13.55 -0.12 -25.87
C ASN A 147 12.12 -0.24 -26.46
N ALA A 148 11.11 0.11 -25.68
CA ALA A 148 9.72 0.11 -26.15
C ALA A 148 9.49 1.14 -27.29
N LEU A 149 10.06 2.34 -27.14
CA LEU A 149 10.01 3.37 -28.18
C LEU A 149 10.71 2.93 -29.47
N LEU A 150 11.88 2.30 -29.35
CA LEU A 150 12.60 1.73 -30.50
C LEU A 150 11.78 0.65 -31.21
N ALA A 151 11.17 -0.26 -30.46
CA ALA A 151 10.31 -1.31 -31.01
C ALA A 151 9.10 -0.75 -31.76
N LEU A 152 8.58 0.40 -31.35
CA LEU A 152 7.49 1.14 -32.01
C LEU A 152 7.95 1.96 -33.21
N GLY A 153 9.27 2.00 -33.54
CA GLY A 153 9.83 2.81 -34.60
C GLY A 153 9.85 4.32 -34.29
N LYS A 154 9.68 4.71 -33.02
CA LYS A 154 9.74 6.07 -32.53
C LYS A 154 11.19 6.49 -32.28
N TYR A 155 11.96 6.58 -33.36
CA TYR A 155 13.42 6.68 -33.31
C TYR A 155 13.91 7.93 -32.57
N ASP A 156 13.32 9.12 -32.80
CA ASP A 156 13.76 10.35 -32.15
C ASP A 156 13.51 10.32 -30.63
N GLU A 157 12.35 9.79 -30.21
CA GLU A 157 12.02 9.61 -28.81
C GLU A 157 12.92 8.55 -28.14
N ALA A 158 13.21 7.44 -28.82
CA ALA A 158 14.09 6.38 -28.34
C ALA A 158 15.53 6.88 -28.18
N GLU A 159 16.05 7.64 -29.18
CA GLU A 159 17.38 8.24 -29.14
C GLU A 159 17.50 9.15 -27.92
N ALA A 160 16.56 10.08 -27.72
CA ALA A 160 16.56 10.99 -26.56
C ALA A 160 16.48 10.24 -25.23
N ALA A 161 15.70 9.16 -25.15
CA ALA A 161 15.59 8.33 -23.93
C ALA A 161 16.92 7.67 -23.57
N PHE A 162 17.63 7.07 -24.57
CA PHE A 162 18.94 6.46 -24.32
C PHE A 162 20.05 7.50 -24.07
N GLU A 163 20.05 8.64 -24.75
CA GLU A 163 21.02 9.71 -24.50
C GLU A 163 20.91 10.25 -23.07
N ALA A 164 19.70 10.36 -22.52
CA ALA A 164 19.46 10.80 -21.14
C ALA A 164 19.97 9.82 -20.07
N LEU A 165 20.26 8.56 -20.43
CA LEU A 165 20.80 7.52 -19.54
C LEU A 165 22.34 7.57 -19.44
N GLY A 166 23.02 8.25 -20.37
CA GLY A 166 24.48 8.35 -20.35
C GLY A 166 25.18 6.99 -20.40
N ASP A 167 25.95 6.70 -19.36
CA ASP A 167 26.75 5.47 -19.27
C ASP A 167 25.99 4.29 -18.63
N TYR A 168 24.66 4.40 -18.46
CA TYR A 168 23.86 3.30 -17.89
C TYR A 168 23.78 2.14 -18.87
N GLU A 169 24.16 0.94 -18.43
CA GLU A 169 24.16 -0.29 -19.25
C GLU A 169 24.82 -0.05 -20.63
N ASP A 170 24.18 -0.46 -21.71
CA ASP A 170 24.63 -0.27 -23.09
C ASP A 170 23.94 0.92 -23.77
N ALA A 171 23.40 1.90 -23.03
CA ALA A 171 22.61 3.01 -23.58
C ALA A 171 23.32 3.77 -24.72
N ALA A 172 24.62 4.02 -24.59
CA ALA A 172 25.42 4.64 -25.64
C ALA A 172 25.50 3.80 -26.93
N GLN A 173 25.48 2.48 -26.83
CA GLN A 173 25.42 1.58 -27.97
C GLN A 173 24.01 1.56 -28.57
N ARG A 174 22.98 1.62 -27.75
CA ARG A 174 21.57 1.71 -28.19
C ARG A 174 21.31 2.97 -29.00
N VAL A 175 21.89 4.10 -28.63
CA VAL A 175 21.82 5.33 -29.45
C VAL A 175 22.30 5.07 -30.89
N LYS A 176 23.43 4.37 -31.07
CA LYS A 176 23.95 4.05 -32.40
C LYS A 176 23.01 3.12 -33.15
N GLU A 177 22.45 2.13 -32.46
CA GLU A 177 21.47 1.22 -33.04
C GLU A 177 20.22 1.95 -33.52
N VAL A 178 19.67 2.85 -32.70
CA VAL A 178 18.51 3.68 -33.06
C VAL A 178 18.79 4.49 -34.34
N ARG A 179 19.94 5.16 -34.42
CA ARG A 179 20.36 5.95 -35.57
C ARG A 179 20.46 5.08 -36.84
N TYR A 180 21.05 3.90 -36.70
CA TYR A 180 21.15 2.95 -37.81
C TYR A 180 19.76 2.49 -38.31
N GLN A 181 18.89 2.08 -37.41
CA GLN A 181 17.54 1.61 -37.76
C GLN A 181 16.69 2.72 -38.40
N ARG A 182 16.82 3.96 -37.89
CA ARG A 182 16.18 5.15 -38.49
C ARG A 182 16.65 5.35 -39.92
N ALA A 183 17.97 5.36 -40.16
CA ALA A 183 18.55 5.57 -41.49
C ALA A 183 18.14 4.44 -42.46
N ASP A 184 18.17 3.18 -42.02
CA ASP A 184 17.73 2.04 -42.84
C ASP A 184 16.24 2.17 -43.27
N THR A 185 15.40 2.56 -42.31
CA THR A 185 13.97 2.78 -42.57
C THR A 185 13.74 3.92 -43.57
N GLN A 186 14.48 5.03 -43.45
CA GLN A 186 14.40 6.17 -44.38
C GLN A 186 14.89 5.82 -45.75
N LEU A 187 15.96 5.04 -45.87
CA LEU A 187 16.49 4.54 -47.14
C LEU A 187 15.46 3.64 -47.85
N ARG A 188 14.84 2.70 -47.13
CA ARG A 188 13.79 1.82 -47.66
C ARG A 188 12.56 2.60 -48.14
N ALA A 189 12.24 3.70 -47.45
CA ALA A 189 11.14 4.58 -47.83
C ALA A 189 11.50 5.52 -49.02
N GLY A 190 12.73 5.46 -49.57
CA GLY A 190 13.20 6.31 -50.67
C GLY A 190 13.56 7.73 -50.26
N LYS A 191 13.73 8.01 -48.96
CA LYS A 191 14.06 9.34 -48.38
C LYS A 191 15.57 9.50 -48.23
N PHE A 192 16.30 9.39 -49.32
CA PHE A 192 17.78 9.35 -49.32
C PHE A 192 18.46 10.58 -48.68
N GLN A 193 17.81 11.73 -48.66
CA GLN A 193 18.38 12.95 -48.07
C GLN A 193 18.24 12.99 -46.54
N GLU A 194 17.24 12.31 -46.01
CA GLU A 194 16.96 12.22 -44.56
C GLU A 194 17.79 11.13 -43.86
N ALA A 195 18.30 10.15 -44.64
CA ALA A 195 19.06 8.99 -44.15
C ALA A 195 20.58 9.27 -43.99
N LYS A 196 21.05 10.45 -44.33
CA LYS A 196 22.46 10.89 -44.16
C LYS A 196 22.69 11.52 -42.80
#